data_bffca138259681304eefbc96f01a93a0
#
_entry.id   bffca138259681304eefbc96f01a93a0
#
_cell.length_a   1.000
_cell.length_b   1.000
_cell.length_c   1.000
_cell.angle_alpha   90.00
_cell.angle_beta   90.00
_cell.angle_gamma   90.00
#
_symmetry.space_group_name_H-M   'P 1'
#
loop_
_entity.id
_entity.type
_entity.pdbx_description
1 polymer ?
#
loop_
_entity_poly.entity_id
_entity_poly.type
_entity_poly.pdbx_seq_one_letter_code
_entity_poly.pdbx_strand_id
1 'polypeptide(L)'
;MLKIYLDSVVIYFIIYMSTGLLFKKDFIKARDRLRKEFLLPPMFSEPHHREWYGYDLEILTGQDALQVGVGWFTNYYLKPEAYTDEWGVEWKIDAYQTPFGEGHYTNIAKNPLRDDDEAAMNYKAPDPTRPELYEHVERLIREYGSEYYIIGRVHCTIFESAWALRGLDTLMTDFYLNPELTNHLLDETYHYHKEVACQMVRRGVDMIWLGDDMGSQSSLLIDPELWREYFKPRMADIIRSIKEINPDVKVAYHTDGCNYDIIPELIEIGLYVLNLI
;
A
#
# COMPACT_ATOMS: atom_id res chain seq x y z
N MET A 1 11.99 19.60 2.93
CA MET A 1 11.58 18.96 1.67
C MET A 1 12.74 19.12 0.68
N LEU A 2 13.43 18.04 0.33
CA LEU A 2 14.51 18.07 -0.67
C LEU A 2 13.88 17.63 -2.00
N LYS A 3 13.96 18.48 -3.02
CA LYS A 3 13.41 18.21 -4.35
C LYS A 3 14.58 17.94 -5.30
N ILE A 4 14.72 16.70 -5.77
CA ILE A 4 15.72 16.33 -6.77
C ILE A 4 15.00 16.15 -8.10
N TYR A 5 15.45 16.89 -9.12
CA TYR A 5 14.97 16.74 -10.50
C TYR A 5 15.97 15.87 -11.27
N LEU A 6 15.52 14.74 -11.75
CA LEU A 6 16.19 13.99 -12.83
C LEU A 6 15.24 14.08 -14.03
N ASP A 7 15.72 14.64 -15.11
CA ASP A 7 15.06 14.94 -16.39
C ASP A 7 13.66 14.32 -16.64
N SER A 8 12.62 14.83 -16.02
CA SER A 8 11.21 14.43 -16.09
C SER A 8 10.61 13.63 -14.92
N VAL A 9 11.38 13.28 -13.89
CA VAL A 9 10.86 12.63 -12.69
C VAL A 9 11.10 13.53 -11.47
N VAL A 10 10.04 13.78 -10.74
CA VAL A 10 10.14 14.48 -9.46
C VAL A 10 10.23 13.44 -8.36
N ILE A 11 11.45 13.18 -7.87
CA ILE A 11 11.63 12.42 -6.64
C ILE A 11 11.26 13.34 -5.50
N TYR A 12 10.06 13.18 -4.97
CA TYR A 12 9.74 13.75 -3.68
C TYR A 12 10.31 12.80 -2.63
N PHE A 13 11.39 13.21 -1.95
CA PHE A 13 11.52 12.80 -0.57
C PHE A 13 10.35 13.48 0.15
N ILE A 14 9.20 12.88 0.12
CA ILE A 14 8.29 13.03 1.22
C ILE A 14 9.07 12.37 2.35
N ILE A 15 9.84 13.18 3.09
CA ILE A 15 9.99 12.89 4.48
C ILE A 15 8.53 12.83 4.92
N TYR A 16 7.96 11.64 4.89
CA TYR A 16 7.04 11.29 5.92
C TYR A 16 7.91 11.53 7.13
N MET A 17 7.92 12.75 7.57
CA MET A 17 8.09 12.94 8.95
C MET A 17 7.02 12.00 9.47
N SER A 18 7.43 10.77 9.74
CA SER A 18 6.84 10.10 10.84
C SER A 18 7.06 11.14 11.94
N THR A 19 6.16 12.11 11.97
CA THR A 19 6.00 13.08 13.03
C THR A 19 5.86 12.31 14.33
N GLY A 20 5.92 10.99 14.22
CA GLY A 20 5.98 10.02 15.23
C GLY A 20 7.14 10.11 16.19
N LEU A 21 8.31 10.55 15.84
CA LEU A 21 9.45 10.47 16.74
C LEU A 21 9.83 11.78 17.44
N LEU A 22 9.68 12.93 16.78
CA LEU A 22 10.05 14.21 17.38
C LEU A 22 8.87 14.99 17.99
N PHE A 23 7.65 14.77 17.54
CA PHE A 23 6.47 15.53 17.94
C PHE A 23 5.33 14.67 18.53
N LYS A 24 5.56 13.39 18.80
CA LYS A 24 4.50 12.43 19.18
C LYS A 24 3.69 12.90 20.40
N LYS A 25 4.34 13.45 21.41
CA LYS A 25 3.63 13.99 22.59
C LYS A 25 2.81 15.23 22.28
N ASP A 26 3.33 16.11 21.45
CA ASP A 26 2.67 17.37 21.11
C ASP A 26 1.61 17.17 20.03
N PHE A 27 1.86 16.26 19.09
CA PHE A 27 0.86 15.85 18.09
C PHE A 27 -0.34 15.13 18.72
N ILE A 28 -0.10 14.16 19.61
CA ILE A 28 -1.18 13.47 20.32
C ILE A 28 -1.99 14.45 21.15
N LYS A 29 -1.33 15.36 21.88
CA LYS A 29 -2.01 16.39 22.67
C LYS A 29 -2.80 17.37 21.78
N ALA A 30 -2.22 17.80 20.68
CA ALA A 30 -2.88 18.68 19.71
C ALA A 30 -4.08 17.98 19.06
N ARG A 31 -3.93 16.75 18.67
CA ARG A 31 -4.99 15.89 18.14
C ARG A 31 -6.14 15.71 19.14
N ASP A 32 -5.81 15.34 20.39
CA ASP A 32 -6.84 15.11 21.43
C ASP A 32 -7.52 16.40 21.86
N ARG A 33 -6.81 17.53 21.78
CA ARG A 33 -7.38 18.87 21.99
C ARG A 33 -8.35 19.24 20.86
N LEU A 34 -7.91 19.11 19.60
CA LEU A 34 -8.76 19.38 18.42
C LEU A 34 -10.02 18.53 18.45
N ARG A 35 -9.94 17.28 18.87
CA ARG A 35 -11.08 16.39 18.99
C ARG A 35 -12.07 16.81 20.03
N LYS A 36 -11.59 17.20 21.22
CA LYS A 36 -12.45 17.75 22.28
C LYS A 36 -13.11 19.05 21.84
N GLU A 37 -12.36 19.89 21.14
CA GLU A 37 -12.80 21.22 20.70
C GLU A 37 -13.86 21.12 19.60
N PHE A 38 -13.70 20.15 18.69
CA PHE A 38 -14.61 19.93 17.55
C PHE A 38 -15.54 18.73 17.70
N LEU A 39 -15.60 18.11 18.89
CA LEU A 39 -16.45 16.93 19.17
C LEU A 39 -16.19 15.76 18.22
N LEU A 40 -14.95 15.63 17.71
CA LEU A 40 -14.60 14.54 16.81
C LEU A 40 -14.58 13.20 17.54
N PRO A 41 -15.01 12.11 16.91
CA PRO A 41 -14.99 10.80 17.51
C PRO A 41 -13.56 10.36 17.87
N PRO A 42 -13.37 9.48 18.85
CA PRO A 42 -12.05 8.98 19.21
C PRO A 42 -11.42 8.29 17.98
N MET A 43 -10.23 8.74 17.60
CA MET A 43 -9.44 8.03 16.57
C MET A 43 -8.82 6.80 17.17
N PHE A 44 -8.96 5.75 16.51
CA PHE A 44 -7.99 4.70 16.62
C PHE A 44 -6.66 5.25 16.06
N SER A 45 -5.56 4.84 16.64
CA SER A 45 -4.22 5.28 16.25
C SER A 45 -3.83 4.87 14.82
N GLU A 46 -4.73 4.21 14.13
CA GLU A 46 -4.47 3.49 12.89
C GLU A 46 -4.97 4.26 11.66
N PRO A 47 -4.13 4.47 10.65
CA PRO A 47 -4.48 5.23 9.44
C PRO A 47 -5.72 4.72 8.69
N HIS A 48 -5.98 3.42 8.79
CA HIS A 48 -7.02 2.73 8.01
C HIS A 48 -8.45 2.91 8.55
N HIS A 49 -8.59 3.46 9.75
CA HIS A 49 -9.89 3.83 10.29
C HIS A 49 -10.43 5.17 9.78
N ARG A 50 -9.68 5.88 8.92
CA ARG A 50 -10.09 7.17 8.34
C ARG A 50 -11.41 7.09 7.60
N GLU A 51 -11.64 5.98 6.90
CA GLU A 51 -12.86 5.75 6.12
C GLU A 51 -14.13 5.71 6.97
N TRP A 52 -13.99 5.38 8.26
CA TRP A 52 -15.10 5.31 9.21
C TRP A 52 -15.40 6.64 9.89
N TYR A 53 -14.38 7.49 10.05
CA TYR A 53 -14.47 8.73 10.83
C TYR A 53 -14.35 9.99 9.97
N GLY A 54 -14.23 9.81 8.65
CA GLY A 54 -14.04 10.91 7.72
C GLY A 54 -12.62 11.50 7.73
N TYR A 55 -12.46 12.60 7.06
CA TYR A 55 -11.18 13.27 6.82
C TYR A 55 -11.03 14.57 7.60
N ASP A 56 -11.82 14.75 8.66
CA ASP A 56 -11.86 16.02 9.42
C ASP A 56 -10.48 16.43 9.95
N LEU A 57 -9.66 15.47 10.38
CA LEU A 57 -8.34 15.78 10.91
C LEU A 57 -7.38 16.24 9.81
N GLU A 58 -7.39 15.57 8.67
CA GLU A 58 -6.59 15.93 7.50
C GLU A 58 -6.96 17.34 7.02
N ILE A 59 -8.23 17.63 6.92
CA ILE A 59 -8.75 18.95 6.54
C ILE A 59 -8.37 20.02 7.56
N LEU A 60 -8.57 19.76 8.85
CA LEU A 60 -8.21 20.67 9.95
C LEU A 60 -6.71 20.94 10.05
N THR A 61 -5.89 19.99 9.66
CA THR A 61 -4.43 20.15 9.62
C THR A 61 -3.90 20.75 8.31
N GLY A 62 -4.79 21.10 7.37
CA GLY A 62 -4.46 21.80 6.12
C GLY A 62 -3.77 20.88 5.11
N GLN A 63 -4.17 19.62 5.02
CA GLN A 63 -3.70 18.75 3.94
C GLN A 63 -4.41 19.11 2.63
N ASP A 64 -3.68 19.09 1.53
CA ASP A 64 -4.21 19.38 0.19
C ASP A 64 -4.68 18.11 -0.54
N ALA A 65 -4.39 16.93 0.00
CA ALA A 65 -4.72 15.65 -0.57
C ALA A 65 -5.34 14.70 0.46
N LEU A 66 -6.33 13.93 0.00
CA LEU A 66 -6.98 12.90 0.79
C LEU A 66 -6.73 11.53 0.17
N GLN A 67 -6.55 10.52 1.01
CA GLN A 67 -6.17 9.18 0.57
C GLN A 67 -7.27 8.17 0.89
N VAL A 68 -7.53 7.27 -0.04
CA VAL A 68 -8.47 6.17 0.13
C VAL A 68 -7.84 4.87 -0.37
N GLY A 69 -7.95 3.80 0.41
CA GLY A 69 -7.44 2.48 0.05
C GLY A 69 -8.55 1.53 -0.35
N VAL A 70 -8.23 0.58 -1.23
CA VAL A 70 -9.10 -0.54 -1.61
C VAL A 70 -8.26 -1.82 -1.58
N GLY A 71 -8.88 -2.92 -1.18
CA GLY A 71 -8.28 -4.24 -1.21
C GLY A 71 -7.64 -4.67 0.08
N TRP A 72 -6.45 -5.22 0.03
CA TRP A 72 -5.74 -5.92 1.07
C TRP A 72 -5.86 -5.34 2.49
N PHE A 73 -5.66 -4.04 2.66
CA PHE A 73 -5.65 -3.39 3.98
C PHE A 73 -6.98 -2.81 4.45
N THR A 74 -8.02 -2.85 3.67
CA THR A 74 -9.29 -2.20 4.03
C THR A 74 -9.88 -2.75 5.32
N ASN A 75 -9.60 -4.00 5.65
CA ASN A 75 -10.11 -4.68 6.84
C ASN A 75 -9.07 -4.92 7.94
N TYR A 76 -7.83 -4.51 7.72
CA TYR A 76 -6.67 -4.86 8.54
C TYR A 76 -6.79 -4.45 10.01
N TYR A 77 -7.37 -3.29 10.27
CA TYR A 77 -7.48 -2.77 11.64
C TYR A 77 -8.90 -2.77 12.20
N LEU A 78 -9.84 -3.34 11.51
CA LEU A 78 -11.25 -3.35 11.95
C LEU A 78 -11.54 -4.39 13.02
N LYS A 79 -10.62 -5.34 13.25
CA LYS A 79 -10.81 -6.44 14.20
C LYS A 79 -9.72 -6.41 15.25
N PRO A 80 -10.07 -6.26 16.55
CA PRO A 80 -9.11 -6.27 17.64
C PRO A 80 -8.56 -7.67 17.97
N GLU A 81 -9.11 -8.72 17.36
CA GLU A 81 -8.74 -10.11 17.58
C GLU A 81 -8.13 -10.73 16.33
N ALA A 82 -7.52 -11.91 16.47
CA ALA A 82 -7.05 -12.68 15.33
C ALA A 82 -8.20 -12.96 14.34
N TYR A 83 -7.94 -12.83 13.06
CA TYR A 83 -8.93 -13.06 12.00
C TYR A 83 -8.27 -13.59 10.74
N THR A 84 -9.07 -14.17 9.86
CA THR A 84 -8.69 -14.56 8.50
C THR A 84 -9.29 -13.55 7.52
N ASP A 85 -8.47 -13.00 6.63
CA ASP A 85 -8.93 -12.08 5.60
C ASP A 85 -9.51 -12.81 4.37
N GLU A 86 -9.96 -12.05 3.38
CA GLU A 86 -10.54 -12.62 2.15
C GLU A 86 -9.52 -13.33 1.24
N TRP A 87 -8.21 -13.10 1.49
CA TRP A 87 -7.13 -13.80 0.81
C TRP A 87 -6.77 -15.13 1.48
N GLY A 88 -7.35 -15.41 2.66
CA GLY A 88 -7.08 -16.59 3.47
C GLY A 88 -5.89 -16.42 4.43
N VAL A 89 -5.29 -15.24 4.51
CA VAL A 89 -4.21 -14.95 5.46
C VAL A 89 -4.77 -14.81 6.86
N GLU A 90 -4.16 -15.51 7.81
CA GLU A 90 -4.53 -15.38 9.22
C GLU A 90 -3.68 -14.29 9.89
N TRP A 91 -4.34 -13.33 10.51
CA TRP A 91 -3.74 -12.20 11.18
C TRP A 91 -3.90 -12.29 12.70
N LYS A 92 -2.92 -11.79 13.44
CA LYS A 92 -2.96 -11.63 14.90
C LYS A 92 -2.44 -10.26 15.29
N ILE A 93 -2.87 -9.80 16.45
CA ILE A 93 -2.36 -8.57 17.04
C ILE A 93 -1.34 -8.93 18.12
N ASP A 94 -0.13 -8.41 17.98
CA ASP A 94 0.92 -8.51 18.99
C ASP A 94 1.07 -7.17 19.73
N ALA A 95 1.09 -7.22 21.05
CA ALA A 95 1.36 -6.06 21.89
C ALA A 95 2.86 -5.90 22.13
N TYR A 96 3.34 -4.66 22.13
CA TYR A 96 4.72 -4.33 22.45
C TYR A 96 4.80 -3.10 23.36
N GLN A 97 5.83 -3.01 24.17
CA GLN A 97 6.02 -1.89 25.08
C GLN A 97 6.86 -0.79 24.45
N THR A 98 6.42 0.44 24.64
CA THR A 98 7.15 1.65 24.25
C THR A 98 7.35 2.57 25.44
N PRO A 99 8.27 3.54 25.37
CA PRO A 99 8.39 4.57 26.41
C PRO A 99 7.12 5.41 26.63
N PHE A 100 6.14 5.30 25.74
CA PHE A 100 4.89 6.07 25.75
C PHE A 100 3.64 5.23 26.09
N GLY A 101 3.83 3.95 26.41
CA GLY A 101 2.77 2.99 26.70
C GLY A 101 2.79 1.78 25.78
N GLU A 102 1.77 0.96 25.90
CA GLU A 102 1.60 -0.21 25.08
C GLU A 102 1.21 0.17 23.64
N GLY A 103 1.90 -0.41 22.66
CA GLY A 103 1.57 -0.34 21.25
C GLY A 103 1.10 -1.71 20.75
N HIS A 104 0.37 -1.71 19.65
CA HIS A 104 -0.10 -2.92 19.01
C HIS A 104 0.36 -2.93 17.55
N TYR A 105 0.70 -4.11 17.05
CA TYR A 105 1.07 -4.34 15.67
C TYR A 105 0.39 -5.60 15.14
N THR A 106 -0.17 -5.53 13.95
CA THR A 106 -0.80 -6.68 13.31
C THR A 106 0.25 -7.47 12.53
N ASN A 107 0.37 -8.74 12.85
CA ASN A 107 1.29 -9.67 12.22
C ASN A 107 0.55 -10.80 11.51
N ILE A 108 1.19 -11.38 10.51
CA ILE A 108 0.72 -12.62 9.90
C ILE A 108 0.91 -13.75 10.91
N ALA A 109 -0.18 -14.41 11.27
CA ALA A 109 -0.17 -15.61 12.11
C ALA A 109 0.05 -16.87 11.28
N LYS A 110 -0.50 -16.89 10.03
CA LYS A 110 -0.35 -18.02 9.12
C LYS A 110 -0.48 -17.58 7.67
N ASN A 111 0.43 -18.05 6.85
CA ASN A 111 0.40 -17.92 5.40
C ASN A 111 -0.38 -19.12 4.84
N PRO A 112 -1.50 -18.92 4.12
CA PRO A 112 -2.40 -20.02 3.73
C PRO A 112 -1.78 -21.04 2.78
N LEU A 113 -0.78 -20.64 2.01
CA LEU A 113 -0.20 -21.43 0.93
C LEU A 113 1.23 -21.89 1.22
N ARG A 114 1.71 -21.71 2.46
CA ARG A 114 3.12 -21.92 2.80
C ARG A 114 3.60 -23.35 2.53
N ASP A 115 2.82 -24.34 2.92
CA ASP A 115 3.21 -25.74 2.96
C ASP A 115 2.44 -26.62 1.95
N ASP A 116 1.74 -26.00 0.99
CA ASP A 116 0.87 -26.70 0.04
C ASP A 116 1.05 -26.11 -1.38
N ASP A 117 1.91 -26.76 -2.15
CA ASP A 117 2.21 -26.36 -3.53
C ASP A 117 1.01 -26.55 -4.46
N GLU A 118 0.20 -27.59 -4.23
CA GLU A 118 -1.01 -27.82 -5.04
C GLU A 118 -2.06 -26.74 -4.80
N ALA A 119 -2.29 -26.37 -3.53
CA ALA A 119 -3.16 -25.25 -3.19
C ALA A 119 -2.62 -23.94 -3.76
N ALA A 120 -1.29 -23.72 -3.71
CA ALA A 120 -0.67 -22.52 -4.26
C ALA A 120 -0.83 -22.43 -5.78
N MET A 121 -0.65 -23.53 -6.52
CA MET A 121 -0.83 -23.58 -7.97
C MET A 121 -2.30 -23.42 -8.41
N ASN A 122 -3.25 -23.75 -7.55
CA ASN A 122 -4.69 -23.60 -7.81
C ASN A 122 -5.30 -22.35 -7.18
N TYR A 123 -4.50 -21.53 -6.49
CA TYR A 123 -4.98 -20.34 -5.82
C TYR A 123 -5.57 -19.31 -6.80
N LYS A 124 -6.64 -18.67 -6.35
CA LYS A 124 -7.25 -17.55 -7.05
C LYS A 124 -7.46 -16.39 -6.09
N ALA A 125 -6.99 -15.22 -6.51
CA ALA A 125 -7.22 -13.98 -5.77
C ALA A 125 -8.73 -13.68 -5.67
N PRO A 126 -9.16 -12.90 -4.67
CA PRO A 126 -10.53 -12.39 -4.60
C PRO A 126 -10.94 -11.62 -5.86
N ASP A 127 -12.23 -11.43 -6.07
CA ASP A 127 -12.74 -10.66 -7.21
C ASP A 127 -12.52 -9.14 -6.98
N PRO A 128 -11.66 -8.47 -7.77
CA PRO A 128 -11.39 -7.04 -7.63
C PRO A 128 -12.49 -6.16 -8.26
N THR A 129 -13.47 -6.74 -8.94
CA THR A 129 -14.49 -5.98 -9.68
C THR A 129 -15.74 -5.68 -8.86
N ARG A 130 -15.84 -6.23 -7.66
CA ARG A 130 -16.99 -6.08 -6.76
C ARG A 130 -17.26 -4.61 -6.45
N PRO A 131 -18.45 -4.08 -6.75
CA PRO A 131 -18.77 -2.65 -6.58
C PRO A 131 -18.61 -2.15 -5.14
N GLU A 132 -18.94 -2.98 -4.16
CA GLU A 132 -18.86 -2.65 -2.73
C GLU A 132 -17.46 -2.28 -2.26
N LEU A 133 -16.41 -2.74 -2.95
CA LEU A 133 -15.03 -2.37 -2.66
C LEU A 133 -14.77 -0.86 -2.87
N TYR A 134 -15.59 -0.20 -3.70
CA TYR A 134 -15.34 1.15 -4.18
C TYR A 134 -16.33 2.20 -3.65
N GLU A 135 -17.31 1.81 -2.84
CA GLU A 135 -18.34 2.73 -2.31
C GLU A 135 -17.75 3.92 -1.57
N HIS A 136 -16.71 3.70 -0.76
CA HIS A 136 -16.05 4.78 -0.04
C HIS A 136 -15.13 5.63 -0.93
N VAL A 137 -14.56 5.07 -2.00
CA VAL A 137 -13.84 5.82 -3.04
C VAL A 137 -14.79 6.80 -3.72
N GLU A 138 -15.95 6.31 -4.15
CA GLU A 138 -16.99 7.13 -4.79
C GLU A 138 -17.55 8.21 -3.85
N ARG A 139 -17.72 7.85 -2.57
CA ARG A 139 -18.13 8.81 -1.55
C ARG A 139 -17.09 9.92 -1.38
N LEU A 140 -15.81 9.57 -1.22
CA LEU A 140 -14.73 10.54 -1.05
C LEU A 140 -14.65 11.50 -2.24
N ILE A 141 -14.67 10.96 -3.46
CA ILE A 141 -14.63 11.78 -4.68
C ILE A 141 -15.84 12.72 -4.75
N ARG A 142 -17.03 12.22 -4.46
CA ARG A 142 -18.25 13.02 -4.48
C ARG A 142 -18.24 14.16 -3.45
N GLU A 143 -17.72 13.90 -2.24
CA GLU A 143 -17.74 14.86 -1.13
C GLU A 143 -16.59 15.86 -1.19
N TYR A 144 -15.41 15.45 -1.67
CA TYR A 144 -14.18 16.23 -1.57
C TYR A 144 -13.42 16.43 -2.88
N GLY A 145 -13.74 15.67 -3.94
CA GLY A 145 -12.96 15.70 -5.18
C GLY A 145 -12.96 17.01 -5.95
N SER A 146 -13.85 17.97 -5.61
CA SER A 146 -13.82 19.32 -6.19
C SER A 146 -12.81 20.27 -5.53
N GLU A 147 -12.34 19.95 -4.32
CA GLU A 147 -11.49 20.81 -3.50
C GLU A 147 -10.13 20.18 -3.16
N TYR A 148 -10.09 18.85 -3.09
CA TYR A 148 -8.91 18.09 -2.67
C TYR A 148 -8.41 17.16 -3.75
N TYR A 149 -7.08 16.95 -3.79
CA TYR A 149 -6.44 15.94 -4.62
C TYR A 149 -6.68 14.55 -4.04
N ILE A 150 -7.27 13.65 -4.80
CA ILE A 150 -7.66 12.31 -4.32
C ILE A 150 -6.64 11.27 -4.73
N ILE A 151 -6.08 10.58 -3.73
CA ILE A 151 -5.08 9.54 -3.90
C ILE A 151 -5.69 8.17 -3.62
N GLY A 152 -5.77 7.33 -4.64
CA GLY A 152 -6.14 5.92 -4.52
C GLY A 152 -4.92 5.08 -4.11
N ARG A 153 -4.98 4.40 -2.96
CA ARG A 153 -3.88 3.59 -2.43
C ARG A 153 -4.09 2.12 -2.75
N VAL A 154 -3.07 1.52 -3.33
CA VAL A 154 -2.99 0.09 -3.66
C VAL A 154 -1.71 -0.46 -3.04
N HIS A 155 -1.76 -0.77 -1.74
CA HIS A 155 -0.63 -1.28 -0.99
C HIS A 155 -0.37 -2.75 -1.25
N CYS A 156 0.86 -3.20 -0.95
CA CYS A 156 1.26 -4.59 -1.08
C CYS A 156 0.92 -5.13 -2.46
N THR A 157 1.39 -4.40 -3.48
CA THR A 157 0.87 -4.51 -4.85
C THR A 157 1.14 -5.88 -5.48
N ILE A 158 2.36 -6.43 -5.34
CA ILE A 158 2.74 -7.70 -5.96
C ILE A 158 3.51 -8.59 -4.98
N PHE A 159 4.65 -8.09 -4.51
CA PHE A 159 5.59 -8.87 -3.71
C PHE A 159 5.06 -9.17 -2.32
N GLU A 160 4.62 -8.14 -1.61
CA GLU A 160 4.14 -8.29 -0.24
C GLU A 160 2.87 -9.13 -0.17
N SER A 161 1.95 -8.99 -1.11
CA SER A 161 0.77 -9.86 -1.20
C SER A 161 1.14 -11.31 -1.48
N ALA A 162 2.11 -11.55 -2.36
CA ALA A 162 2.56 -12.90 -2.66
C ALA A 162 3.26 -13.56 -1.46
N TRP A 163 4.15 -12.83 -0.76
CA TRP A 163 4.80 -13.41 0.42
C TRP A 163 3.86 -13.53 1.62
N ALA A 164 2.83 -12.70 1.73
CA ALA A 164 1.81 -12.88 2.75
C ALA A 164 1.00 -14.17 2.51
N LEU A 165 0.79 -14.56 1.27
CA LEU A 165 0.16 -15.83 0.91
C LEU A 165 1.10 -17.04 1.14
N ARG A 166 2.34 -16.96 0.64
CA ARG A 166 3.27 -18.09 0.56
C ARG A 166 4.24 -18.19 1.73
N GLY A 167 4.49 -17.09 2.45
CA GLY A 167 5.59 -16.93 3.38
C GLY A 167 6.82 -16.37 2.66
N LEU A 168 7.50 -15.39 3.28
CA LEU A 168 8.62 -14.70 2.64
C LEU A 168 9.76 -15.64 2.30
N ASP A 169 10.20 -16.48 3.24
CA ASP A 169 11.29 -17.45 3.07
C ASP A 169 10.97 -18.51 2.02
N THR A 170 9.73 -18.99 1.98
CA THR A 170 9.27 -19.97 0.97
C THR A 170 9.23 -19.32 -0.41
N LEU A 171 8.63 -18.12 -0.54
CA LEU A 171 8.58 -17.40 -1.81
C LEU A 171 9.99 -17.07 -2.35
N MET A 172 10.91 -16.66 -1.46
CA MET A 172 12.31 -16.41 -1.86
C MET A 172 13.02 -17.67 -2.39
N THR A 173 12.68 -18.82 -1.86
CA THR A 173 13.16 -20.12 -2.35
C THR A 173 12.51 -20.50 -3.67
N ASP A 174 11.22 -20.25 -3.82
CA ASP A 174 10.44 -20.58 -5.01
C ASP A 174 10.89 -19.83 -6.27
N PHE A 175 11.45 -18.63 -6.15
CA PHE A 175 12.05 -17.93 -7.30
C PHE A 175 13.07 -18.79 -8.06
N TYR A 176 13.77 -19.67 -7.35
CA TYR A 176 14.81 -20.52 -7.92
C TYR A 176 14.36 -21.97 -8.14
N LEU A 177 13.51 -22.49 -7.28
CA LEU A 177 13.13 -23.91 -7.30
C LEU A 177 11.77 -24.17 -7.95
N ASN A 178 10.85 -23.20 -7.90
CA ASN A 178 9.47 -23.34 -8.38
C ASN A 178 9.04 -22.11 -9.20
N PRO A 179 9.73 -21.76 -10.30
CA PRO A 179 9.45 -20.53 -11.04
C PRO A 179 8.04 -20.47 -11.65
N GLU A 180 7.42 -21.60 -11.98
CA GLU A 180 6.06 -21.66 -12.48
C GLU A 180 5.05 -21.28 -11.38
N LEU A 181 5.19 -21.83 -10.18
CA LEU A 181 4.37 -21.48 -9.02
C LEU A 181 4.56 -20.02 -8.63
N THR A 182 5.80 -19.54 -8.61
CA THR A 182 6.11 -18.14 -8.34
C THR A 182 5.40 -17.22 -9.32
N ASN A 183 5.51 -17.47 -10.62
CA ASN A 183 4.82 -16.68 -11.63
C ASN A 183 3.31 -16.70 -11.42
N HIS A 184 2.72 -17.86 -11.13
CA HIS A 184 1.28 -17.98 -10.87
C HIS A 184 0.84 -17.10 -9.69
N LEU A 185 1.52 -17.18 -8.54
CA LEU A 185 1.17 -16.36 -7.37
C LEU A 185 1.37 -14.86 -7.61
N LEU A 186 2.47 -14.47 -8.27
CA LEU A 186 2.70 -13.07 -8.64
C LEU A 186 1.66 -12.57 -9.65
N ASP A 187 1.18 -13.41 -10.57
CA ASP A 187 0.14 -13.05 -11.52
C ASP A 187 -1.22 -12.86 -10.84
N GLU A 188 -1.58 -13.70 -9.87
CA GLU A 188 -2.83 -13.55 -9.12
C GLU A 188 -2.85 -12.23 -8.32
N THR A 189 -1.75 -11.89 -7.64
CA THR A 189 -1.65 -10.62 -6.90
C THR A 189 -1.60 -9.41 -7.83
N TYR A 190 -0.82 -9.49 -8.90
CA TYR A 190 -0.68 -8.44 -9.91
C TYR A 190 -2.01 -8.14 -10.61
N HIS A 191 -2.74 -9.15 -11.07
CA HIS A 191 -4.02 -8.95 -11.78
C HIS A 191 -5.07 -8.31 -10.88
N TYR A 192 -5.14 -8.73 -9.62
CA TYR A 192 -6.03 -8.13 -8.63
C TYR A 192 -5.73 -6.64 -8.46
N HIS A 193 -4.50 -6.30 -8.11
CA HIS A 193 -4.14 -4.91 -7.79
C HIS A 193 -4.12 -4.00 -9.03
N LYS A 194 -3.80 -4.53 -10.21
CA LYS A 194 -3.96 -3.83 -11.48
C LYS A 194 -5.41 -3.43 -11.72
N GLU A 195 -6.35 -4.37 -11.56
CA GLU A 195 -7.77 -4.07 -11.75
C GLU A 195 -8.26 -3.09 -10.68
N VAL A 196 -7.88 -3.24 -9.42
CA VAL A 196 -8.19 -2.27 -8.36
C VAL A 196 -7.73 -0.87 -8.74
N ALA A 197 -6.49 -0.71 -9.18
CA ALA A 197 -5.96 0.59 -9.61
C ALA A 197 -6.76 1.16 -10.79
N CYS A 198 -7.06 0.34 -11.79
CA CYS A 198 -7.86 0.73 -12.95
C CYS A 198 -9.28 1.15 -12.56
N GLN A 199 -9.91 0.44 -11.65
CA GLN A 199 -11.26 0.77 -11.15
C GLN A 199 -11.28 2.10 -10.39
N MET A 200 -10.27 2.40 -9.59
CA MET A 200 -10.14 3.70 -8.93
C MET A 200 -9.94 4.84 -9.95
N VAL A 201 -9.11 4.63 -10.97
CA VAL A 201 -8.90 5.64 -12.03
C VAL A 201 -10.18 5.92 -12.81
N ARG A 202 -10.95 4.89 -13.16
CA ARG A 202 -12.26 5.04 -13.83
C ARG A 202 -13.26 5.84 -12.99
N ARG A 203 -13.12 5.83 -11.68
CA ARG A 203 -13.96 6.60 -10.72
C ARG A 203 -13.49 8.03 -10.51
N GLY A 204 -12.27 8.36 -10.95
CA GLY A 204 -11.78 9.73 -10.97
C GLY A 204 -10.82 10.10 -9.85
N VAL A 205 -10.01 9.16 -9.35
CA VAL A 205 -8.87 9.52 -8.50
C VAL A 205 -7.79 10.25 -9.31
N ASP A 206 -7.05 11.15 -8.68
CA ASP A 206 -6.02 11.97 -9.33
C ASP A 206 -4.65 11.28 -9.36
N MET A 207 -4.42 10.35 -8.44
CA MET A 207 -3.18 9.60 -8.31
C MET A 207 -3.47 8.17 -7.87
N ILE A 208 -2.69 7.23 -8.37
CA ILE A 208 -2.56 5.89 -7.81
C ILE A 208 -1.26 5.79 -7.03
N TRP A 209 -1.34 5.32 -5.81
CA TRP A 209 -0.21 5.05 -4.94
C TRP A 209 -0.05 3.54 -4.77
N LEU A 210 0.92 2.98 -5.49
CA LEU A 210 1.34 1.58 -5.39
C LEU A 210 2.38 1.43 -4.25
N GLY A 211 2.65 0.21 -3.82
CA GLY A 211 3.72 -0.03 -2.85
C GLY A 211 4.02 -1.49 -2.61
N ASP A 212 5.30 -1.79 -2.54
CA ASP A 212 5.88 -3.04 -2.05
C ASP A 212 7.24 -2.73 -1.42
N ASP A 213 7.52 -3.29 -0.26
CA ASP A 213 8.81 -3.11 0.41
C ASP A 213 9.86 -4.06 -0.19
N MET A 214 10.64 -3.52 -1.13
CA MET A 214 11.64 -4.28 -1.90
C MET A 214 13.04 -4.18 -1.32
N GLY A 215 13.27 -3.26 -0.38
CA GLY A 215 14.61 -2.95 0.15
C GLY A 215 14.83 -3.45 1.57
N SER A 216 16.08 -3.83 1.84
CA SER A 216 16.65 -3.93 3.17
C SER A 216 17.37 -2.63 3.53
N GLN A 217 18.05 -2.57 4.66
CA GLN A 217 18.83 -1.38 5.06
C GLN A 217 19.98 -1.05 4.09
N SER A 218 20.50 -2.02 3.35
CA SER A 218 21.72 -1.86 2.56
C SER A 218 21.61 -2.32 1.10
N SER A 219 20.56 -3.04 0.74
CA SER A 219 20.39 -3.62 -0.61
C SER A 219 18.92 -3.94 -0.86
N LEU A 220 18.58 -4.31 -2.09
CA LEU A 220 17.32 -4.99 -2.37
C LEU A 220 17.23 -6.31 -1.56
N LEU A 221 16.01 -6.72 -1.24
CA LEU A 221 15.70 -8.04 -0.65
C LEU A 221 15.85 -9.17 -1.68
N ILE A 222 15.59 -8.86 -2.93
CA ILE A 222 15.71 -9.78 -4.07
C ILE A 222 16.83 -9.33 -5.00
N ASP A 223 17.39 -10.27 -5.75
CA ASP A 223 18.39 -9.95 -6.78
C ASP A 223 17.80 -9.00 -7.82
N PRO A 224 18.52 -7.95 -8.26
CA PRO A 224 18.05 -7.03 -9.30
C PRO A 224 17.64 -7.72 -10.61
N GLU A 225 18.28 -8.85 -10.98
CA GLU A 225 17.87 -9.61 -12.18
C GLU A 225 16.51 -10.30 -11.97
N LEU A 226 16.24 -10.85 -10.78
CA LEU A 226 14.91 -11.38 -10.44
C LEU A 226 13.86 -10.28 -10.44
N TRP A 227 14.19 -9.08 -9.94
CA TRP A 227 13.29 -7.95 -10.01
C TRP A 227 12.95 -7.59 -11.47
N ARG A 228 13.94 -7.57 -12.38
CA ARG A 228 13.75 -7.31 -13.80
C ARG A 228 12.89 -8.37 -14.49
N GLU A 229 13.08 -9.61 -14.09
CA GLU A 229 12.34 -10.75 -14.66
C GLU A 229 10.88 -10.77 -14.17
N TYR A 230 10.68 -10.67 -12.86
CA TYR A 230 9.38 -10.95 -12.25
C TYR A 230 8.53 -9.70 -12.00
N PHE A 231 9.11 -8.57 -11.63
CA PHE A 231 8.36 -7.39 -11.16
C PHE A 231 8.29 -6.26 -12.18
N LYS A 232 9.39 -5.92 -12.83
CA LYS A 232 9.44 -4.81 -13.80
C LYS A 232 8.34 -4.90 -14.88
N PRO A 233 8.12 -6.04 -15.58
CA PRO A 233 7.10 -6.13 -16.62
C PRO A 233 5.69 -5.98 -16.06
N ARG A 234 5.40 -6.52 -14.88
CA ARG A 234 4.10 -6.40 -14.20
C ARG A 234 3.82 -4.96 -13.77
N MET A 235 4.81 -4.30 -13.16
CA MET A 235 4.70 -2.88 -12.78
C MET A 235 4.53 -1.97 -13.99
N ALA A 236 5.30 -2.20 -15.07
CA ALA A 236 5.15 -1.46 -16.33
C ALA A 236 3.74 -1.61 -16.91
N ASP A 237 3.16 -2.79 -16.82
CA ASP A 237 1.81 -3.04 -17.32
C ASP A 237 0.73 -2.37 -16.44
N ILE A 238 0.89 -2.36 -15.12
CA ILE A 238 -0.01 -1.60 -14.22
C ILE A 238 0.01 -0.12 -14.60
N ILE A 239 1.20 0.48 -14.69
CA ILE A 239 1.36 1.90 -15.02
C ILE A 239 0.78 2.22 -16.40
N ARG A 240 1.06 1.41 -17.41
CA ARG A 240 0.50 1.55 -18.75
C ARG A 240 -1.03 1.48 -18.73
N SER A 241 -1.62 0.50 -18.05
CA SER A 241 -3.07 0.31 -17.98
C SER A 241 -3.77 1.50 -17.31
N ILE A 242 -3.17 2.06 -16.26
CA ILE A 242 -3.62 3.29 -15.60
C ILE A 242 -3.63 4.45 -16.62
N LYS A 243 -2.52 4.62 -17.35
CA LYS A 243 -2.33 5.71 -18.31
C LYS A 243 -3.22 5.59 -19.55
N GLU A 244 -3.60 4.39 -19.97
CA GLU A 244 -4.55 4.15 -21.03
C GLU A 244 -5.97 4.60 -20.67
N ILE A 245 -6.35 4.53 -19.39
CA ILE A 245 -7.65 5.03 -18.89
C ILE A 245 -7.63 6.54 -18.74
N ASN A 246 -6.60 7.08 -18.09
CA ASN A 246 -6.42 8.52 -17.92
C ASN A 246 -4.92 8.87 -17.92
N PRO A 247 -4.41 9.51 -18.99
CA PRO A 247 -2.99 9.86 -19.11
C PRO A 247 -2.52 10.89 -18.09
N ASP A 248 -3.42 11.66 -17.49
CA ASP A 248 -3.09 12.71 -16.52
C ASP A 248 -2.91 12.19 -15.09
N VAL A 249 -3.49 11.02 -14.75
CA VAL A 249 -3.33 10.39 -13.43
C VAL A 249 -1.86 10.13 -13.15
N LYS A 250 -1.40 10.56 -11.98
CA LYS A 250 -0.02 10.31 -11.55
C LYS A 250 0.08 8.93 -10.90
N VAL A 251 1.25 8.29 -11.04
CA VAL A 251 1.54 7.03 -10.36
C VAL A 251 2.68 7.26 -9.39
N ALA A 252 2.44 6.96 -8.14
CA ALA A 252 3.42 6.96 -7.07
C ALA A 252 3.72 5.50 -6.68
N TYR A 253 4.93 5.27 -6.18
CA TYR A 253 5.35 3.99 -5.63
C TYR A 253 6.06 4.20 -4.30
N HIS A 254 5.61 3.46 -3.30
CA HIS A 254 6.24 3.37 -1.99
C HIS A 254 7.07 2.11 -1.90
N THR A 255 8.26 2.23 -1.36
CA THR A 255 9.11 1.09 -1.01
C THR A 255 10.06 1.51 0.09
N ASP A 256 10.18 0.69 1.12
CA ASP A 256 11.14 0.92 2.19
C ASP A 256 12.51 0.37 1.83
N GLY A 257 13.54 0.93 2.49
CA GLY A 257 14.91 0.46 2.42
C GLY A 257 15.68 0.92 1.17
N CYS A 258 16.79 0.23 0.90
CA CYS A 258 17.72 0.57 -0.17
C CYS A 258 17.27 0.01 -1.52
N ASN A 259 16.78 0.89 -2.39
CA ASN A 259 16.23 0.54 -3.71
C ASN A 259 17.00 1.19 -4.87
N TYR A 260 18.22 1.67 -4.65
CA TYR A 260 18.98 2.45 -5.63
C TYR A 260 19.15 1.74 -6.97
N ASP A 261 19.34 0.42 -6.96
CA ASP A 261 19.64 -0.37 -8.15
C ASP A 261 18.49 -0.39 -9.17
N ILE A 262 17.25 -0.19 -8.72
CA ILE A 262 16.06 -0.25 -9.58
C ILE A 262 15.44 1.12 -9.88
N ILE A 263 15.91 2.20 -9.25
CA ILE A 263 15.37 3.55 -9.49
C ILE A 263 15.37 3.96 -10.97
N PRO A 264 16.48 3.78 -11.73
CA PRO A 264 16.46 4.13 -13.14
C PRO A 264 15.39 3.40 -13.94
N GLU A 265 15.12 2.16 -13.58
CA GLU A 265 14.16 1.31 -14.27
C GLU A 265 12.71 1.61 -13.85
N LEU A 266 12.49 2.04 -12.61
CA LEU A 266 11.21 2.60 -12.18
C LEU A 266 10.85 3.86 -12.98
N ILE A 267 11.85 4.71 -13.25
CA ILE A 267 11.70 5.89 -14.13
C ILE A 267 11.35 5.46 -15.55
N GLU A 268 12.08 4.50 -16.10
CA GLU A 268 11.89 3.98 -17.47
C GLU A 268 10.46 3.46 -17.70
N ILE A 269 9.89 2.75 -16.73
CA ILE A 269 8.51 2.23 -16.82
C ILE A 269 7.42 3.29 -16.59
N GLY A 270 7.80 4.55 -16.33
CA GLY A 270 6.87 5.68 -16.26
C GLY A 270 6.39 6.05 -14.86
N LEU A 271 7.11 5.63 -13.81
CA LEU A 271 6.84 6.07 -12.45
C LEU A 271 7.03 7.60 -12.33
N TYR A 272 6.07 8.28 -11.69
CA TYR A 272 6.08 9.73 -11.53
C TYR A 272 6.58 10.20 -10.17
N VAL A 273 6.25 9.47 -9.11
CA VAL A 273 6.67 9.75 -7.73
C VAL A 273 7.26 8.48 -7.12
N LEU A 274 8.43 8.60 -6.52
CA LEU A 274 9.01 7.56 -5.69
C LEU A 274 9.07 8.05 -4.24
N ASN A 275 8.48 7.27 -3.34
CA ASN A 275 8.52 7.50 -1.91
C ASN A 275 9.40 6.42 -1.28
N LEU A 276 10.54 6.83 -0.76
CA LEU A 276 11.49 5.98 -0.02
C LEU A 276 11.48 6.39 1.45
N ILE A 277 11.57 5.43 2.35
CA ILE A 277 11.75 5.65 3.79
C ILE A 277 13.00 4.93 4.28
#